data_cda054e02894fa3cead12e9f7aab8752
#
_entry.id   cda054e02894fa3cead12e9f7aab8752
#
_cell.length_a   1.000
_cell.length_b   1.000
_cell.length_c   1.000
_cell.angle_alpha   90.00
_cell.angle_beta   90.00
_cell.angle_gamma   90.00
#
_symmetry.space_group_name_H-M   'P 1'
#
loop_
_entity.id
_entity.type
_entity.pdbx_description
1 polymer ?
#
loop_
_entity_poly.entity_id
_entity_poly.type
_entity_poly.pdbx_seq_one_letter_code
_entity_poly.pdbx_strand_id
1 'polypeptide(L)'
;MTKIGDAKRKLHGIITGRPDNFSWPIEDKLAGSAIPTSKDEIKWLQEQGVKSIVTIREEPLDDDWVGDIEYLHVHSNDMGIPEFDDLVFAVDFVHRRITHNQPVMVHCLAGLGRTGTILACYLIKHKNMSADDAIQKVREKRPGSIQSFSQEEIIHKFQIFVRK
;
A
#
# COMPACT_ATOMS: atom_id res chain seq x y z
N MET A 1 14.92 0.93 10.97
CA MET A 1 14.42 -0.48 10.84
C MET A 1 14.86 -1.31 12.03
N THR A 2 13.97 -1.99 12.72
CA THR A 2 14.37 -2.87 13.83
C THR A 2 14.49 -4.31 13.34
N LYS A 3 15.63 -4.97 13.56
CA LYS A 3 15.85 -6.40 13.27
C LYS A 3 14.73 -7.30 13.81
N ILE A 4 14.09 -6.88 14.91
CA ILE A 4 12.95 -7.57 15.55
C ILE A 4 11.71 -7.53 14.63
N GLY A 5 11.40 -6.41 14.01
CA GLY A 5 10.27 -6.30 13.10
C GLY A 5 10.43 -7.15 11.83
N ASP A 6 11.65 -7.25 11.29
CA ASP A 6 11.94 -8.10 10.14
C ASP A 6 11.83 -9.59 10.50
N ALA A 7 12.35 -9.99 11.67
CA ALA A 7 12.21 -11.36 12.15
C ALA A 7 10.75 -11.76 12.38
N LYS A 8 9.95 -10.86 12.93
CA LYS A 8 8.50 -11.08 13.12
C LYS A 8 7.78 -11.32 11.79
N ARG A 9 8.00 -10.47 10.78
CA ARG A 9 7.36 -10.62 9.46
C ARG A 9 7.76 -11.92 8.77
N LYS A 10 9.06 -12.26 8.77
CA LYS A 10 9.55 -13.53 8.23
C LYS A 10 8.92 -14.73 8.93
N LEU A 11 8.87 -14.71 10.28
CA LEU A 11 8.23 -15.79 11.03
C LEU A 11 6.75 -15.91 10.73
N HIS A 12 6.03 -14.76 10.63
CA HIS A 12 4.62 -14.74 10.23
C HIS A 12 4.44 -15.39 8.86
N GLY A 13 5.25 -15.01 7.86
CA GLY A 13 5.19 -15.59 6.52
C GLY A 13 5.47 -17.09 6.50
N ILE A 14 6.47 -17.56 7.25
CA ILE A 14 6.78 -19.00 7.38
C ILE A 14 5.59 -19.78 7.96
N ILE A 15 4.93 -19.24 8.97
CA ILE A 15 3.81 -19.91 9.67
C ILE A 15 2.52 -19.85 8.85
N THR A 16 2.23 -18.72 8.20
CA THR A 16 0.91 -18.46 7.60
C THR A 16 0.91 -18.53 6.07
N GLY A 17 2.08 -18.48 5.45
CA GLY A 17 2.24 -18.41 3.98
C GLY A 17 1.79 -17.09 3.35
N ARG A 18 1.50 -16.04 4.14
CA ARG A 18 0.98 -14.77 3.67
C ARG A 18 1.73 -13.57 4.27
N PRO A 19 1.79 -12.42 3.57
CA PRO A 19 2.36 -11.20 4.14
C PRO A 19 1.64 -10.78 5.43
N ASP A 20 2.42 -10.29 6.40
CA ASP A 20 1.85 -9.73 7.62
C ASP A 20 0.94 -8.54 7.28
N ASN A 21 -0.08 -8.31 8.10
CA ASN A 21 -0.95 -7.16 8.01
C ASN A 21 -1.70 -7.01 6.66
N PHE A 22 -1.98 -8.13 5.98
CA PHE A 22 -2.78 -8.14 4.76
C PHE A 22 -4.27 -7.93 5.04
N SER A 23 -4.91 -7.05 4.30
CA SER A 23 -6.38 -6.88 4.28
C SER A 23 -6.85 -6.18 3.00
N TRP A 24 -8.16 -6.27 2.72
CA TRP A 24 -8.84 -5.59 1.61
C TRP A 24 -9.63 -4.37 2.10
N PRO A 25 -9.08 -3.15 2.16
CA PRO A 25 -9.84 -1.92 2.43
C PRO A 25 -11.00 -1.70 1.45
N ILE A 26 -10.79 -2.08 0.18
CA ILE A 26 -11.84 -2.17 -0.82
C ILE A 26 -11.86 -3.61 -1.33
N GLU A 27 -12.94 -4.32 -0.99
CA GLU A 27 -13.08 -5.75 -1.24
C GLU A 27 -12.77 -6.12 -2.69
N ASP A 28 -11.95 -7.13 -2.89
CA ASP A 28 -11.52 -7.68 -4.18
C ASP A 28 -10.93 -6.66 -5.19
N LYS A 29 -10.55 -5.47 -4.75
CA LYS A 29 -10.02 -4.40 -5.61
C LYS A 29 -8.73 -3.78 -5.13
N LEU A 30 -8.69 -3.39 -3.85
CA LEU A 30 -7.54 -2.70 -3.28
C LEU A 30 -7.18 -3.27 -1.92
N ALA A 31 -6.02 -3.92 -1.87
CA ALA A 31 -5.43 -4.48 -0.66
C ALA A 31 -4.28 -3.63 -0.13
N GLY A 32 -4.00 -3.80 1.15
CA GLY A 32 -2.78 -3.31 1.80
C GLY A 32 -2.11 -4.42 2.59
N SER A 33 -0.78 -4.43 2.65
CA SER A 33 0.00 -5.37 3.45
C SER A 33 1.34 -4.81 3.92
N ALA A 34 2.02 -5.54 4.80
CA ALA A 34 3.45 -5.41 4.99
C ALA A 34 4.21 -5.94 3.76
N ILE A 35 5.52 -5.73 3.73
CA ILE A 35 6.37 -6.25 2.67
C ILE A 35 6.26 -7.78 2.60
N PRO A 36 6.02 -8.37 1.42
CA PRO A 36 6.24 -9.80 1.21
C PRO A 36 7.69 -10.18 1.49
N THR A 37 7.93 -11.29 2.16
CA THR A 37 9.25 -11.75 2.60
C THR A 37 9.75 -12.98 1.85
N SER A 38 8.95 -13.51 0.92
CA SER A 38 9.28 -14.67 0.09
C SER A 38 8.46 -14.71 -1.19
N LYS A 39 8.92 -15.50 -2.14
CA LYS A 39 8.19 -15.79 -3.37
C LYS A 39 6.85 -16.51 -3.12
N ASP A 40 6.79 -17.32 -2.08
CA ASP A 40 5.55 -18.04 -1.70
C ASP A 40 4.46 -17.06 -1.23
N GLU A 41 4.82 -16.00 -0.53
CA GLU A 41 3.87 -14.94 -0.17
C GLU A 41 3.35 -14.18 -1.41
N ILE A 42 4.19 -13.95 -2.41
CA ILE A 42 3.75 -13.37 -3.70
C ILE A 42 2.78 -14.31 -4.41
N LYS A 43 3.08 -15.61 -4.45
CA LYS A 43 2.18 -16.60 -5.01
C LYS A 43 0.84 -16.64 -4.27
N TRP A 44 0.87 -16.60 -2.95
CA TRP A 44 -0.35 -16.50 -2.14
C TRP A 44 -1.17 -15.24 -2.50
N LEU A 45 -0.53 -14.07 -2.68
CA LEU A 45 -1.22 -12.85 -3.11
C LEU A 45 -1.92 -13.05 -4.47
N GLN A 46 -1.27 -13.71 -5.44
CA GLN A 46 -1.87 -14.02 -6.73
C GLN A 46 -3.08 -14.96 -6.59
N GLU A 47 -3.01 -15.94 -5.70
CA GLU A 47 -4.13 -16.84 -5.36
C GLU A 47 -5.31 -16.09 -4.71
N GLN A 48 -5.03 -14.97 -3.98
CA GLN A 48 -6.08 -14.06 -3.48
C GLN A 48 -6.63 -13.12 -4.56
N GLY A 49 -6.18 -13.22 -5.81
CA GLY A 49 -6.65 -12.41 -6.92
C GLY A 49 -5.85 -11.12 -7.17
N VAL A 50 -4.78 -10.85 -6.42
CA VAL A 50 -3.89 -9.71 -6.67
C VAL A 50 -3.20 -9.89 -8.02
N LYS A 51 -3.30 -8.86 -8.87
CA LYS A 51 -2.68 -8.84 -10.22
C LYS A 51 -1.69 -7.70 -10.41
N SER A 52 -1.67 -6.75 -9.49
CA SER A 52 -0.76 -5.62 -9.52
C SER A 52 -0.23 -5.32 -8.12
N ILE A 53 1.03 -4.91 -8.02
CA ILE A 53 1.68 -4.57 -6.75
C ILE A 53 2.28 -3.17 -6.82
N VAL A 54 2.06 -2.37 -5.79
CA VAL A 54 2.70 -1.07 -5.58
C VAL A 54 3.56 -1.14 -4.33
N THR A 55 4.86 -0.93 -4.50
CA THR A 55 5.86 -0.89 -3.42
C THR A 55 6.22 0.55 -3.10
N ILE A 56 6.00 0.99 -1.85
CA ILE A 56 6.38 2.32 -1.37
C ILE A 56 7.51 2.17 -0.36
N ARG A 57 8.74 2.14 -0.85
CA ARG A 57 9.94 1.89 -0.05
C ARG A 57 11.20 2.48 -0.70
N GLU A 58 12.31 2.40 0.04
CA GLU A 58 13.64 2.73 -0.44
C GLU A 58 14.05 1.79 -1.59
N GLU A 59 13.83 0.49 -1.39
CA GLU A 59 14.23 -0.56 -2.32
C GLU A 59 13.00 -1.25 -2.93
N PRO A 60 13.06 -1.67 -4.21
CA PRO A 60 12.03 -2.48 -4.84
C PRO A 60 11.94 -3.88 -4.20
N LEU A 61 10.96 -4.65 -4.62
CA LEU A 61 10.95 -6.10 -4.44
C LEU A 61 11.97 -6.75 -5.38
N ASP A 62 12.35 -7.97 -5.07
CA ASP A 62 13.19 -8.80 -5.93
C ASP A 62 12.47 -9.10 -7.25
N ASP A 63 13.13 -8.83 -8.37
CA ASP A 63 12.56 -9.03 -9.71
C ASP A 63 12.15 -10.49 -9.95
N ASP A 64 12.90 -11.45 -9.39
CA ASP A 64 12.57 -12.88 -9.47
C ASP A 64 11.27 -13.24 -8.73
N TRP A 65 10.81 -12.40 -7.80
CA TRP A 65 9.55 -12.62 -7.06
C TRP A 65 8.36 -12.04 -7.81
N VAL A 66 8.54 -10.89 -8.44
CA VAL A 66 7.46 -10.14 -9.09
C VAL A 66 6.98 -10.87 -10.36
N GLY A 67 7.91 -11.38 -11.18
CA GLY A 67 7.58 -12.10 -12.41
C GLY A 67 6.68 -11.28 -13.35
N ASP A 68 5.56 -11.88 -13.75
CA ASP A 68 4.59 -11.25 -14.68
C ASP A 68 3.55 -10.35 -13.99
N ILE A 69 3.69 -10.07 -12.68
CA ILE A 69 2.79 -9.16 -11.98
C ILE A 69 3.07 -7.73 -12.45
N GLU A 70 2.03 -6.99 -12.76
CA GLU A 70 2.14 -5.54 -13.01
C GLU A 70 2.66 -4.83 -11.75
N TYR A 71 3.80 -4.19 -11.87
CA TYR A 71 4.57 -3.71 -10.74
C TYR A 71 4.90 -2.22 -10.84
N LEU A 72 4.74 -1.52 -9.73
CA LEU A 72 5.19 -0.13 -9.56
C LEU A 72 6.02 -0.01 -8.28
N HIS A 73 7.23 0.50 -8.41
CA HIS A 73 8.05 0.94 -7.29
C HIS A 73 8.03 2.46 -7.18
N VAL A 74 7.71 2.95 -5.99
CA VAL A 74 7.77 4.36 -5.61
C VAL A 74 8.78 4.51 -4.48
N HIS A 75 9.83 5.27 -4.73
CA HIS A 75 10.85 5.53 -3.72
C HIS A 75 10.28 6.35 -2.57
N SER A 76 10.54 5.92 -1.34
CA SER A 76 10.18 6.65 -0.12
C SER A 76 10.99 6.16 1.06
N ASN A 77 11.60 7.06 1.79
CA ASN A 77 12.35 6.75 3.01
C ASN A 77 11.45 6.17 4.10
N ASP A 78 12.07 5.41 5.02
CA ASP A 78 11.34 4.83 6.16
C ASP A 78 10.70 5.95 7.01
N MET A 79 9.47 5.72 7.46
CA MET A 79 8.60 6.68 8.16
C MET A 79 8.29 7.96 7.38
N GLY A 80 8.83 8.12 6.17
CA GLY A 80 8.60 9.27 5.32
C GLY A 80 7.30 9.24 4.52
N ILE A 81 7.28 10.08 3.53
CA ILE A 81 6.24 10.17 2.50
C ILE A 81 6.92 10.12 1.14
N PRO A 82 6.28 9.60 0.09
CA PRO A 82 6.77 9.76 -1.27
C PRO A 82 6.77 11.25 -1.68
N GLU A 83 7.56 11.58 -2.70
CA GLU A 83 7.42 12.88 -3.36
C GLU A 83 5.98 13.04 -3.88
N PHE A 84 5.49 14.29 -3.91
CA PHE A 84 4.06 14.53 -4.16
C PHE A 84 3.60 14.03 -5.54
N ASP A 85 4.41 14.24 -6.57
CA ASP A 85 4.09 13.79 -7.93
C ASP A 85 4.10 12.26 -8.03
N ASP A 86 5.00 11.58 -7.32
CA ASP A 86 5.04 10.13 -7.22
C ASP A 86 3.82 9.56 -6.48
N LEU A 87 3.36 10.27 -5.43
CA LEU A 87 2.11 9.94 -4.74
C LEU A 87 0.91 10.01 -5.69
N VAL A 88 0.80 11.10 -6.47
CA VAL A 88 -0.27 11.27 -7.46
C VAL A 88 -0.21 10.15 -8.51
N PHE A 89 1.00 9.87 -9.03
CA PHE A 89 1.20 8.83 -10.01
C PHE A 89 0.82 7.43 -9.48
N ALA A 90 1.20 7.11 -8.24
CA ALA A 90 0.85 5.84 -7.60
C ALA A 90 -0.67 5.68 -7.44
N VAL A 91 -1.37 6.72 -7.01
CA VAL A 91 -2.84 6.71 -6.89
C VAL A 91 -3.50 6.50 -8.25
N ASP A 92 -2.99 7.12 -9.30
CA ASP A 92 -3.50 6.97 -10.68
C ASP A 92 -3.18 5.59 -11.26
N PHE A 93 -2.01 5.04 -10.96
CA PHE A 93 -1.67 3.66 -11.32
C PHE A 93 -2.68 2.69 -10.68
N VAL A 94 -2.91 2.79 -9.37
CA VAL A 94 -3.90 1.96 -8.65
C VAL A 94 -5.27 2.04 -9.31
N HIS A 95 -5.74 3.24 -9.63
CA HIS A 95 -7.04 3.43 -10.27
C HIS A 95 -7.11 2.75 -11.65
N ARG A 96 -6.11 2.96 -12.50
CA ARG A 96 -6.06 2.34 -13.83
C ARG A 96 -6.09 0.82 -13.73
N ARG A 97 -5.34 0.21 -12.81
CA ARG A 97 -5.36 -1.25 -12.64
C ARG A 97 -6.74 -1.74 -12.22
N ILE A 98 -7.35 -1.11 -11.21
CA ILE A 98 -8.68 -1.48 -10.73
C ILE A 98 -9.75 -1.36 -11.83
N THR A 99 -9.71 -0.33 -12.66
CA THR A 99 -10.67 -0.14 -13.76
C THR A 99 -10.49 -1.16 -14.88
N HIS A 100 -9.31 -1.78 -15.00
CA HIS A 100 -9.05 -2.90 -15.91
C HIS A 100 -9.25 -4.28 -15.26
N ASN A 101 -9.98 -4.36 -14.14
CA ASN A 101 -10.20 -5.60 -13.36
C ASN A 101 -8.89 -6.30 -12.93
N GLN A 102 -7.92 -5.50 -12.57
CA GLN A 102 -6.64 -5.95 -12.02
C GLN A 102 -6.51 -5.49 -10.56
N PRO A 103 -6.94 -6.30 -9.58
CA PRO A 103 -6.83 -5.94 -8.17
C PRO A 103 -5.40 -5.63 -7.76
N VAL A 104 -5.24 -4.58 -6.95
CA VAL A 104 -3.95 -4.03 -6.56
C VAL A 104 -3.68 -4.27 -5.09
N MET A 105 -2.46 -4.67 -4.76
CA MET A 105 -1.94 -4.64 -3.41
C MET A 105 -0.90 -3.52 -3.28
N VAL A 106 -1.10 -2.65 -2.30
CA VAL A 106 -0.13 -1.60 -1.92
C VAL A 106 0.58 -2.02 -0.64
N HIS A 107 1.90 -1.95 -0.63
CA HIS A 107 2.67 -2.21 0.59
C HIS A 107 3.82 -1.22 0.80
N CYS A 108 4.25 -1.14 2.04
CA CYS A 108 5.51 -0.54 2.43
C CYS A 108 6.30 -1.55 3.28
N LEU A 109 6.97 -1.15 4.34
CA LEU A 109 7.65 -2.09 5.23
C LEU A 109 6.67 -2.83 6.15
N ALA A 110 5.94 -2.09 6.98
CA ALA A 110 4.96 -2.64 7.94
C ALA A 110 3.52 -2.68 7.40
N GLY A 111 3.26 -2.06 6.25
CA GLY A 111 1.93 -1.98 5.66
C GLY A 111 0.99 -0.99 6.35
N LEU A 112 1.51 -0.03 7.11
CA LEU A 112 0.71 0.89 7.92
C LEU A 112 0.81 2.35 7.45
N GLY A 113 1.96 3.01 7.61
CA GLY A 113 2.13 4.44 7.36
C GLY A 113 1.98 4.79 5.88
N ARG A 114 3.01 4.56 5.08
CA ARG A 114 3.07 4.87 3.63
C ARG A 114 1.96 4.16 2.85
N THR A 115 1.67 2.92 3.17
CA THR A 115 0.54 2.17 2.60
C THR A 115 -0.79 2.88 2.88
N GLY A 116 -1.05 3.24 4.15
CA GLY A 116 -2.27 3.96 4.53
C GLY A 116 -2.45 5.30 3.83
N THR A 117 -1.34 6.01 3.58
CA THR A 117 -1.34 7.28 2.83
C THR A 117 -1.86 7.11 1.41
N ILE A 118 -1.37 6.11 0.66
CA ILE A 118 -1.87 5.82 -0.70
C ILE A 118 -3.35 5.43 -0.67
N LEU A 119 -3.74 4.57 0.28
CA LEU A 119 -5.14 4.13 0.42
C LEU A 119 -6.09 5.32 0.68
N ALA A 120 -5.71 6.25 1.57
CA ALA A 120 -6.50 7.44 1.85
C ALA A 120 -6.60 8.37 0.62
N CYS A 121 -5.50 8.63 -0.06
CA CYS A 121 -5.48 9.44 -1.28
C CYS A 121 -6.35 8.83 -2.39
N TYR A 122 -6.36 7.50 -2.53
CA TYR A 122 -7.26 6.80 -3.44
C TYR A 122 -8.73 7.04 -3.09
N LEU A 123 -9.11 6.95 -1.81
CA LEU A 123 -10.49 7.21 -1.36
C LEU A 123 -10.91 8.66 -1.61
N ILE A 124 -10.02 9.63 -1.41
CA ILE A 124 -10.28 11.03 -1.71
C ILE A 124 -10.59 11.22 -3.20
N LYS A 125 -9.70 10.78 -4.09
CA LYS A 125 -9.80 11.04 -5.53
C LYS A 125 -10.91 10.24 -6.21
N HIS A 126 -11.08 8.97 -5.84
CA HIS A 126 -11.94 8.04 -6.57
C HIS A 126 -13.21 7.60 -5.82
N LYS A 127 -13.36 8.01 -4.56
CA LYS A 127 -14.58 7.82 -3.75
C LYS A 127 -15.15 9.14 -3.23
N ASN A 128 -14.55 10.26 -3.65
CA ASN A 128 -14.99 11.63 -3.30
C ASN A 128 -15.09 11.87 -1.78
N MET A 129 -14.23 11.22 -1.00
CA MET A 129 -14.18 11.39 0.46
C MET A 129 -13.41 12.66 0.83
N SER A 130 -13.69 13.24 2.00
CA SER A 130 -12.80 14.24 2.60
C SER A 130 -11.51 13.59 3.09
N ALA A 131 -10.45 14.36 3.32
CA ALA A 131 -9.21 13.84 3.89
C ALA A 131 -9.45 13.19 5.25
N ASP A 132 -10.22 13.85 6.13
CA ASP A 132 -10.53 13.35 7.47
C ASP A 132 -11.32 12.04 7.42
N ASP A 133 -12.37 11.96 6.57
CA ASP A 133 -13.16 10.75 6.40
C ASP A 133 -12.31 9.60 5.81
N ALA A 134 -11.43 9.90 4.84
CA ALA A 134 -10.55 8.91 4.25
C ALA A 134 -9.53 8.36 5.26
N ILE A 135 -8.92 9.23 6.06
CA ILE A 135 -8.01 8.84 7.15
C ILE A 135 -8.74 7.97 8.17
N GLN A 136 -9.91 8.41 8.62
CA GLN A 136 -10.72 7.64 9.55
C GLN A 136 -11.09 6.26 8.97
N LYS A 137 -11.56 6.22 7.72
CA LYS A 137 -11.95 4.98 7.03
C LYS A 137 -10.79 3.99 6.89
N VAL A 138 -9.61 4.47 6.56
CA VAL A 138 -8.39 3.63 6.49
C VAL A 138 -8.05 3.09 7.87
N ARG A 139 -8.08 3.91 8.92
CA ARG A 139 -7.80 3.50 10.31
C ARG A 139 -8.83 2.50 10.86
N GLU A 140 -10.11 2.62 10.49
CA GLU A 140 -11.15 1.65 10.84
C GLU A 140 -10.88 0.27 10.23
N LYS A 141 -10.50 0.22 8.95
CA LYS A 141 -10.21 -1.03 8.23
C LYS A 141 -8.83 -1.61 8.55
N ARG A 142 -7.88 -0.75 8.89
CA ARG A 142 -6.47 -1.06 9.14
C ARG A 142 -5.95 -0.27 10.34
N PRO A 143 -6.24 -0.72 11.58
CA PRO A 143 -5.81 -0.04 12.79
C PRO A 143 -4.29 0.22 12.81
N GLY A 144 -3.87 1.40 13.25
CA GLY A 144 -2.47 1.82 13.28
C GLY A 144 -1.93 2.38 11.97
N SER A 145 -2.77 2.53 10.93
CA SER A 145 -2.38 3.16 9.66
C SER A 145 -2.23 4.69 9.78
N ILE A 146 -1.43 5.26 8.87
CA ILE A 146 -1.15 6.72 8.81
C ILE A 146 -0.52 7.17 10.12
N GLN A 147 0.78 6.89 10.26
CA GLN A 147 1.49 6.86 11.54
C GLN A 147 2.16 8.18 11.92
N SER A 148 2.25 9.13 11.00
CA SER A 148 2.96 10.39 11.25
C SER A 148 2.13 11.60 10.82
N PHE A 149 2.42 12.75 11.44
CA PHE A 149 1.82 14.02 11.07
C PHE A 149 2.09 14.38 9.60
N SER A 150 3.30 14.13 9.09
CA SER A 150 3.62 14.38 7.68
C SER A 150 2.79 13.54 6.71
N GLN A 151 2.39 12.32 7.11
CA GLN A 151 1.49 11.49 6.32
C GLN A 151 0.06 12.05 6.30
N GLU A 152 -0.43 12.57 7.41
CA GLU A 152 -1.73 13.28 7.44
C GLU A 152 -1.68 14.57 6.60
N GLU A 153 -0.62 15.35 6.76
CA GLU A 153 -0.42 16.62 6.04
C GLU A 153 -0.44 16.43 4.51
N ILE A 154 0.26 15.42 3.98
CA ILE A 154 0.27 15.17 2.54
C ILE A 154 -1.08 14.68 2.03
N ILE A 155 -1.87 13.97 2.83
CA ILE A 155 -3.23 13.55 2.49
C ILE A 155 -4.14 14.79 2.36
N HIS A 156 -4.07 15.75 3.29
CA HIS A 156 -4.80 17.01 3.19
C HIS A 156 -4.37 17.84 1.98
N LYS A 157 -3.06 17.93 1.72
CA LYS A 157 -2.51 18.58 0.52
C LYS A 157 -3.03 17.92 -0.76
N PHE A 158 -3.09 16.60 -0.79
CA PHE A 158 -3.63 15.84 -1.93
C PHE A 158 -5.12 16.15 -2.17
N GLN A 159 -5.94 16.25 -1.12
CA GLN A 159 -7.34 16.69 -1.26
C GLN A 159 -7.46 18.05 -1.92
N ILE A 160 -6.66 19.04 -1.48
CA ILE A 160 -6.67 20.38 -2.08
C ILE A 160 -6.29 20.33 -3.57
N PHE A 161 -5.31 19.49 -3.91
CA PHE A 161 -4.84 19.32 -5.28
C PHE A 161 -5.92 18.74 -6.20
N VAL A 162 -6.64 17.69 -5.77
CA VAL A 162 -7.63 17.01 -6.63
C VAL A 162 -8.99 17.72 -6.70
N ARG A 163 -9.22 18.74 -5.87
CA ARG A 163 -10.46 19.53 -5.85
C ARG A 163 -10.33 20.89 -6.55
N LYS A 164 -9.15 21.21 -7.08
CA LYS A 164 -8.94 22.36 -7.97
C LYS A 164 -9.41 22.08 -9.37
#